data_934188ad9488ad7cf02cf63ee94d4945
#
_entry.id   934188ad9488ad7cf02cf63ee94d4945
#
_cell.length_a   1.000
_cell.length_b   1.000
_cell.length_c   1.000
_cell.angle_alpha   90.00
_cell.angle_beta   90.00
_cell.angle_gamma   90.00
#
_symmetry.space_group_name_H-M   'P 1'
#
loop_
_entity.id
_entity.type
_entity.pdbx_description
1 polymer ?
#
loop_
_entity_poly.entity_id
_entity_poly.type
_entity_poly.pdbx_seq_one_letter_code
_entity_poly.pdbx_strand_id
1 'polypeptide(L)'
;MHYLDNLLLNTDSYKASHWLQYPPGTDATFFYVESRGGHYDRTLFFGLQALLKDYLAKPITHADIDVARDLFAAHGEPFNEAGWRYIVDTHGGLLPIRIRAVPEGTVVPVHNALMTIESTDPQAFWVPSYLETMLLRVWYPVTVATTSWHAKQTIRQYLEHTSDDPEGQLPFKLHDFGSRGVSSLESAAIGGAAHLVNFLGTDTVSALLYARAFYHEAMAGCSIPAAEHSTITSWGRDNEVEAYRNMLARFATPGALVAVVSDSYDIFHAITRHWGTTLRQQVIDSGATVVIRPDSGDPVAVVLQCLQLLDEAFGHVVNGKGYKVLNHVRVIQGDGVNPTSIGQILASITTAGYAADNVAFGMGGALLQRLDRDTQKFALKCSAARVDGKWIDVYXXXXPTAASRANAAACACCAIASTASSGRCRCRPTPNR
;
A
#
# COMPACT_ATOMS: atom_id res chain seq x y z
N MET A 1 -7.50 25.80 9.41
CA MET A 1 -8.29 24.92 8.53
C MET A 1 -7.55 24.76 7.20
N HIS A 2 -7.36 23.53 6.79
CA HIS A 2 -6.66 23.25 5.54
C HIS A 2 -7.61 23.58 4.36
N TYR A 3 -7.08 24.15 3.28
CA TYR A 3 -7.94 24.59 2.17
C TYR A 3 -8.66 23.43 1.47
N LEU A 4 -8.23 22.20 1.70
CA LEU A 4 -8.88 21.00 1.13
C LEU A 4 -9.87 20.33 2.09
N ASP A 5 -10.24 20.98 3.20
CA ASP A 5 -11.09 20.36 4.21
C ASP A 5 -12.59 20.41 3.88
N ASN A 6 -13.00 20.96 2.75
CA ASN A 6 -14.40 21.00 2.36
C ASN A 6 -14.77 19.76 1.55
N LEU A 7 -15.52 18.84 2.16
CA LEU A 7 -15.92 17.58 1.52
C LEU A 7 -16.65 17.79 0.20
N LEU A 8 -17.45 18.85 0.10
CA LEU A 8 -18.23 19.12 -1.10
C LEU A 8 -17.36 19.42 -2.32
N LEU A 9 -16.12 19.81 -2.09
CA LEU A 9 -15.16 20.11 -3.17
C LEU A 9 -14.25 18.92 -3.48
N ASN A 10 -14.40 17.80 -2.77
CA ASN A 10 -13.63 16.59 -2.99
C ASN A 10 -14.38 15.66 -3.95
N THR A 11 -14.61 16.16 -5.17
CA THR A 11 -15.40 15.45 -6.18
C THR A 11 -14.96 15.89 -7.58
N ASP A 12 -15.34 15.14 -8.59
CA ASP A 12 -15.20 15.60 -9.98
C ASP A 12 -16.34 16.57 -10.30
N SER A 13 -16.04 17.61 -11.05
CA SER A 13 -16.99 18.73 -11.22
C SER A 13 -18.36 18.29 -11.79
N TYR A 14 -18.36 17.35 -12.74
CA TYR A 14 -19.62 16.93 -13.36
C TYR A 14 -20.56 16.20 -12.38
N LYS A 15 -20.00 15.71 -11.25
CA LYS A 15 -20.81 15.08 -10.19
C LYS A 15 -21.80 16.07 -9.57
N ALA A 16 -21.46 17.36 -9.60
CA ALA A 16 -22.30 18.38 -8.99
C ALA A 16 -23.70 18.45 -9.65
N SER A 17 -23.82 18.04 -10.92
CA SER A 17 -25.08 18.11 -11.66
C SER A 17 -25.81 16.76 -11.80
N HIS A 18 -25.23 15.65 -11.31
CA HIS A 18 -25.83 14.33 -11.54
C HIS A 18 -27.21 14.17 -10.87
N TRP A 19 -27.47 14.89 -9.78
CA TRP A 19 -28.77 14.82 -9.12
C TRP A 19 -29.91 15.21 -10.05
N LEU A 20 -29.64 16.01 -11.08
CA LEU A 20 -30.62 16.40 -12.09
C LEU A 20 -30.77 15.40 -13.22
N GLN A 21 -29.83 14.42 -13.31
CA GLN A 21 -29.75 13.55 -14.48
C GLN A 21 -30.40 12.19 -14.27
N TYR A 22 -30.70 11.83 -13.01
CA TYR A 22 -31.41 10.59 -12.73
C TYR A 22 -32.89 10.72 -13.16
N PRO A 23 -33.55 9.60 -13.47
CA PRO A 23 -34.98 9.68 -13.83
C PRO A 23 -35.80 10.34 -12.74
N PRO A 24 -36.84 11.12 -13.12
CA PRO A 24 -37.80 11.59 -12.11
C PRO A 24 -38.34 10.42 -11.30
N GLY A 25 -38.55 10.63 -10.00
CA GLY A 25 -39.01 9.57 -9.11
C GLY A 25 -37.90 8.69 -8.54
N THR A 26 -36.63 8.98 -8.86
CA THR A 26 -35.50 8.23 -8.24
C THR A 26 -35.42 8.60 -6.77
N ASP A 27 -35.36 7.56 -5.91
CA ASP A 27 -35.26 7.76 -4.46
C ASP A 27 -34.22 6.88 -3.80
N ALA A 28 -33.46 6.09 -4.58
CA ALA A 28 -32.32 5.33 -4.06
C ALA A 28 -31.37 4.94 -5.19
N THR A 29 -30.09 4.89 -4.88
CA THR A 29 -29.06 4.34 -5.78
C THR A 29 -28.14 3.43 -4.97
N PHE A 30 -27.63 2.40 -5.61
CA PHE A 30 -26.75 1.41 -4.98
C PHE A 30 -25.49 1.27 -5.81
N PHE A 31 -24.34 1.49 -5.18
CA PHE A 31 -23.03 1.46 -5.84
C PHE A 31 -22.12 0.45 -5.17
N TYR A 32 -21.13 -0.03 -5.90
CA TYR A 32 -20.12 -0.94 -5.34
C TYR A 32 -18.75 -0.65 -5.94
N VAL A 33 -17.70 -1.03 -5.19
CA VAL A 33 -16.29 -0.95 -5.62
C VAL A 33 -15.79 -2.36 -5.86
N GLU A 34 -15.07 -2.54 -6.97
CA GLU A 34 -14.39 -3.80 -7.28
C GLU A 34 -13.06 -3.54 -7.96
N SER A 35 -12.15 -4.53 -7.88
CA SER A 35 -11.02 -4.65 -8.77
C SER A 35 -11.40 -5.59 -9.91
N ARG A 36 -11.15 -5.17 -11.14
CA ARG A 36 -11.46 -5.97 -12.34
C ARG A 36 -10.25 -6.75 -12.86
N GLY A 37 -9.25 -6.94 -12.02
CA GLY A 37 -8.03 -7.64 -12.38
C GLY A 37 -6.98 -6.68 -12.89
N GLY A 38 -5.87 -7.22 -13.30
CA GLY A 38 -4.74 -6.42 -13.74
C GLY A 38 -3.47 -7.18 -13.47
N HIS A 39 -2.57 -6.60 -12.68
CA HIS A 39 -1.32 -7.26 -12.35
C HIS A 39 -1.52 -8.52 -11.50
N TYR A 40 -2.54 -8.52 -10.64
CA TYR A 40 -2.73 -9.60 -9.66
C TYR A 40 -4.15 -10.13 -9.74
N ASP A 41 -4.32 -11.41 -9.40
CA ASP A 41 -5.63 -12.10 -9.43
C ASP A 41 -6.43 -11.91 -8.13
N ARG A 42 -5.85 -11.26 -7.14
CA ARG A 42 -6.52 -10.97 -5.86
C ARG A 42 -5.92 -9.71 -5.26
N THR A 43 -6.73 -9.05 -4.42
CA THR A 43 -6.33 -7.81 -3.75
C THR A 43 -6.40 -7.98 -2.24
N LEU A 44 -5.54 -7.28 -1.53
CA LEU A 44 -5.63 -7.16 -0.08
C LEU A 44 -6.36 -5.85 0.24
N PHE A 45 -7.55 -5.95 0.83
CA PHE A 45 -8.38 -4.76 1.10
C PHE A 45 -7.86 -4.02 2.33
N PHE A 46 -7.61 -2.72 2.17
CA PHE A 46 -7.11 -1.87 3.25
C PHE A 46 -7.30 -0.40 2.91
N GLY A 47 -7.56 0.41 3.93
CA GLY A 47 -7.48 1.86 3.83
C GLY A 47 -8.82 2.57 3.87
N LEU A 48 -9.92 1.87 3.76
CA LEU A 48 -11.25 2.50 3.77
C LEU A 48 -11.56 3.14 5.13
N GLN A 49 -11.23 2.46 6.23
CA GLN A 49 -11.51 2.98 7.57
C GLN A 49 -10.90 4.36 7.78
N ALA A 50 -9.64 4.52 7.40
CA ALA A 50 -8.96 5.81 7.55
C ALA A 50 -9.62 6.88 6.69
N LEU A 51 -9.96 6.52 5.45
CA LEU A 51 -10.59 7.44 4.51
C LEU A 51 -11.94 7.92 5.04
N LEU A 52 -12.75 7.02 5.61
CA LEU A 52 -14.04 7.39 6.19
C LEU A 52 -13.87 8.27 7.42
N LYS A 53 -12.91 7.96 8.28
CA LYS A 53 -12.64 8.76 9.47
C LYS A 53 -12.14 10.16 9.12
N ASP A 54 -11.30 10.24 8.09
CA ASP A 54 -10.70 11.53 7.70
C ASP A 54 -11.73 12.45 7.03
N TYR A 55 -12.57 11.90 6.16
CA TYR A 55 -13.46 12.71 5.33
C TYR A 55 -14.92 12.67 5.73
N LEU A 56 -15.46 11.53 6.14
CA LEU A 56 -16.90 11.38 6.33
C LEU A 56 -17.36 11.47 7.78
N ALA A 57 -16.45 11.38 8.74
CA ALA A 57 -16.82 11.50 10.15
C ALA A 57 -17.08 12.95 10.58
N LYS A 58 -16.68 13.91 9.77
CA LYS A 58 -16.86 15.34 10.05
C LYS A 58 -18.17 15.80 9.42
N PRO A 59 -19.01 16.53 10.16
CA PRO A 59 -20.23 17.07 9.55
C PRO A 59 -19.92 18.20 8.58
N ILE A 60 -20.63 18.24 7.47
CA ILE A 60 -20.59 19.41 6.58
C ILE A 60 -21.38 20.55 7.22
N THR A 61 -21.06 21.77 6.85
CA THR A 61 -21.65 22.96 7.44
C THR A 61 -22.28 23.85 6.35
N HIS A 62 -23.14 24.78 6.78
CA HIS A 62 -23.68 25.78 5.85
C HIS A 62 -22.55 26.62 5.24
N ALA A 63 -21.48 26.88 5.97
CA ALA A 63 -20.33 27.63 5.42
C ALA A 63 -19.63 26.83 4.31
N ASP A 64 -19.51 25.51 4.45
CA ASP A 64 -18.98 24.66 3.37
C ASP A 64 -19.84 24.76 2.13
N ILE A 65 -21.17 24.77 2.31
CA ILE A 65 -22.12 24.86 1.20
C ILE A 65 -22.00 26.21 0.51
N ASP A 66 -21.85 27.30 1.26
CA ASP A 66 -21.69 28.63 0.67
C ASP A 66 -20.47 28.68 -0.24
N VAL A 67 -19.33 28.13 0.20
CA VAL A 67 -18.10 28.09 -0.59
C VAL A 67 -18.31 27.25 -1.86
N ALA A 68 -18.91 26.07 -1.69
CA ALA A 68 -19.13 25.16 -2.83
C ALA A 68 -20.10 25.77 -3.85
N ARG A 69 -21.21 26.39 -3.37
CA ARG A 69 -22.16 27.07 -4.26
C ARG A 69 -21.48 28.09 -5.15
N ASP A 70 -20.70 28.98 -4.52
CA ASP A 70 -20.06 30.06 -5.26
C ASP A 70 -19.01 29.54 -6.22
N LEU A 71 -18.23 28.54 -5.80
CA LEU A 71 -17.19 27.95 -6.63
C LEU A 71 -17.81 27.23 -7.85
N PHE A 72 -18.82 26.39 -7.62
CA PHE A 72 -19.43 25.64 -8.73
C PHE A 72 -20.16 26.57 -9.70
N ALA A 73 -20.80 27.63 -9.19
CA ALA A 73 -21.43 28.62 -10.07
C ALA A 73 -20.41 29.28 -10.99
N ALA A 74 -19.27 29.70 -10.43
CA ALA A 74 -18.21 30.31 -11.22
C ALA A 74 -17.56 29.30 -12.18
N HIS A 75 -17.49 28.02 -11.77
CA HIS A 75 -16.92 26.94 -12.57
C HIS A 75 -17.84 26.50 -13.72
N GLY A 76 -19.14 26.77 -13.61
CA GLY A 76 -20.12 26.46 -14.67
C GLY A 76 -20.94 25.19 -14.43
N GLU A 77 -20.97 24.67 -13.21
CA GLU A 77 -21.73 23.47 -12.89
C GLU A 77 -22.92 23.78 -11.98
N PRO A 78 -24.13 23.26 -12.30
CA PRO A 78 -25.24 23.35 -11.36
C PRO A 78 -24.91 22.61 -10.07
N PHE A 79 -25.24 23.23 -8.95
CA PHE A 79 -24.93 22.69 -7.62
C PHE A 79 -26.22 22.50 -6.84
N ASN A 80 -26.36 21.38 -6.16
CA ASN A 80 -27.57 21.04 -5.42
C ASN A 80 -27.58 21.69 -4.03
N GLU A 81 -27.60 23.00 -4.00
CA GLU A 81 -27.57 23.75 -2.74
C GLU A 81 -28.69 23.28 -1.79
N ALA A 82 -29.92 23.16 -2.29
CA ALA A 82 -31.07 22.79 -1.46
C ALA A 82 -30.87 21.37 -0.87
N GLY A 83 -30.34 20.43 -1.67
CA GLY A 83 -30.10 19.07 -1.20
C GLY A 83 -29.03 19.01 -0.10
N TRP A 84 -27.96 19.78 -0.26
CA TRP A 84 -26.93 19.83 0.77
C TRP A 84 -27.42 20.50 2.05
N ARG A 85 -28.20 21.59 1.92
CA ARG A 85 -28.79 22.25 3.09
C ARG A 85 -29.77 21.34 3.83
N TYR A 86 -30.53 20.54 3.09
CA TYR A 86 -31.39 19.54 3.69
C TYR A 86 -30.58 18.58 4.58
N ILE A 87 -29.42 18.13 4.10
CA ILE A 87 -28.55 17.22 4.88
C ILE A 87 -28.07 17.90 6.17
N VAL A 88 -27.67 19.17 6.08
CA VAL A 88 -27.25 19.89 7.29
C VAL A 88 -28.42 20.04 8.27
N ASP A 89 -29.58 20.47 7.77
CA ASP A 89 -30.71 20.79 8.63
C ASP A 89 -31.37 19.53 9.22
N THR A 90 -31.42 18.44 8.45
CA THR A 90 -32.11 17.20 8.86
C THR A 90 -31.22 16.23 9.55
N HIS A 91 -29.94 16.11 9.12
CA HIS A 91 -29.01 15.10 9.58
C HIS A 91 -27.81 15.67 10.33
N GLY A 92 -27.84 16.97 10.65
CA GLY A 92 -26.73 17.60 11.36
C GLY A 92 -25.43 17.67 10.57
N GLY A 93 -25.52 17.55 9.24
CA GLY A 93 -24.35 17.60 8.38
C GLY A 93 -23.66 16.27 8.17
N LEU A 94 -24.09 15.21 8.84
CA LEU A 94 -23.58 13.86 8.58
C LEU A 94 -24.36 13.25 7.43
N LEU A 95 -23.64 12.62 6.51
CA LEU A 95 -24.28 12.11 5.29
C LEU A 95 -25.17 10.91 5.59
N PRO A 96 -26.43 10.90 5.09
CA PRO A 96 -27.34 9.76 5.31
C PRO A 96 -27.00 8.63 4.33
N ILE A 97 -25.89 7.92 4.60
CA ILE A 97 -25.40 6.83 3.76
C ILE A 97 -25.13 5.61 4.61
N ARG A 98 -25.09 4.48 3.95
CA ARG A 98 -24.66 3.20 4.54
C ARG A 98 -23.59 2.61 3.66
N ILE A 99 -22.42 2.37 4.25
CA ILE A 99 -21.29 1.70 3.58
C ILE A 99 -21.08 0.35 4.25
N ARG A 100 -20.99 -0.68 3.45
CA ARG A 100 -20.58 -2.02 3.91
C ARG A 100 -19.33 -2.40 3.14
N ALA A 101 -18.39 -3.08 3.81
CA ALA A 101 -17.13 -3.45 3.19
C ALA A 101 -16.64 -4.77 3.76
N VAL A 102 -15.78 -5.45 3.00
CA VAL A 102 -15.07 -6.61 3.55
C VAL A 102 -14.16 -6.12 4.67
N PRO A 103 -13.87 -6.96 5.67
CA PRO A 103 -12.94 -6.55 6.73
C PRO A 103 -11.56 -6.22 6.16
N GLU A 104 -10.96 -5.15 6.67
CA GLU A 104 -9.62 -4.77 6.23
C GLU A 104 -8.62 -5.84 6.64
N GLY A 105 -7.66 -6.12 5.75
CA GLY A 105 -6.74 -7.23 5.88
C GLY A 105 -7.17 -8.49 5.16
N THR A 106 -8.38 -8.49 4.58
CA THR A 106 -8.89 -9.66 3.84
C THR A 106 -8.32 -9.67 2.41
N VAL A 107 -7.88 -10.84 1.97
CA VAL A 107 -7.44 -11.06 0.59
C VAL A 107 -8.65 -11.54 -0.21
N VAL A 108 -9.01 -10.79 -1.25
CA VAL A 108 -10.24 -10.99 -2.02
C VAL A 108 -9.89 -11.22 -3.49
N PRO A 109 -10.37 -12.28 -4.12
CA PRO A 109 -10.18 -12.44 -5.56
C PRO A 109 -10.81 -11.28 -6.34
N VAL A 110 -10.21 -10.94 -7.47
CA VAL A 110 -10.74 -9.87 -8.33
C VAL A 110 -12.16 -10.23 -8.81
N HIS A 111 -12.90 -9.24 -9.29
CA HIS A 111 -14.29 -9.38 -9.72
C HIS A 111 -15.25 -9.67 -8.57
N ASN A 112 -14.88 -9.27 -7.35
CA ASN A 112 -15.77 -9.33 -6.18
C ASN A 112 -15.95 -7.94 -5.61
N ALA A 113 -17.12 -7.66 -5.08
CA ALA A 113 -17.39 -6.38 -4.44
C ALA A 113 -16.55 -6.26 -3.17
N LEU A 114 -15.81 -5.17 -3.06
CA LEU A 114 -15.00 -4.86 -1.89
C LEU A 114 -15.76 -3.99 -0.89
N MET A 115 -16.58 -3.08 -1.42
CA MET A 115 -17.48 -2.28 -0.59
C MET A 115 -18.72 -1.90 -1.40
N THR A 116 -19.80 -1.60 -0.67
CA THR A 116 -21.03 -1.06 -1.27
C THR A 116 -21.39 0.23 -0.57
N ILE A 117 -22.13 1.11 -1.27
CA ILE A 117 -22.65 2.34 -0.70
C ILE A 117 -24.07 2.61 -1.23
N GLU A 118 -24.94 3.02 -0.32
CA GLU A 118 -26.31 3.42 -0.64
C GLU A 118 -26.71 4.59 0.26
N SER A 119 -27.69 5.37 -0.19
CA SER A 119 -28.30 6.40 0.65
C SER A 119 -29.32 5.77 1.58
N THR A 120 -29.44 6.29 2.80
CA THR A 120 -30.47 5.88 3.75
C THR A 120 -31.64 6.85 3.81
N ASP A 121 -31.62 7.89 2.99
CA ASP A 121 -32.67 8.90 2.92
C ASP A 121 -33.04 9.12 1.46
N PRO A 122 -34.33 8.92 1.08
CA PRO A 122 -34.73 9.10 -0.31
C PRO A 122 -34.42 10.47 -0.90
N GLN A 123 -34.38 11.53 -0.09
CA GLN A 123 -34.06 12.87 -0.58
C GLN A 123 -32.54 13.02 -0.86
N ALA A 124 -31.73 12.10 -0.39
CA ALA A 124 -30.28 12.11 -0.59
C ALA A 124 -29.82 10.98 -1.53
N PHE A 125 -30.70 10.48 -2.41
CA PHE A 125 -30.40 9.36 -3.31
C PHE A 125 -29.16 9.59 -4.16
N TRP A 126 -28.85 10.84 -4.44
CA TRP A 126 -27.75 11.25 -5.32
C TRP A 126 -26.39 11.26 -4.63
N VAL A 127 -26.34 11.17 -3.30
CA VAL A 127 -25.09 11.30 -2.55
C VAL A 127 -24.07 10.20 -2.90
N PRO A 128 -24.46 8.91 -3.05
CA PRO A 128 -23.45 7.91 -3.40
C PRO A 128 -22.66 8.22 -4.67
N SER A 129 -23.33 8.73 -5.71
CA SER A 129 -22.64 9.14 -6.93
C SER A 129 -21.67 10.29 -6.68
N TYR A 130 -22.07 11.25 -5.87
CA TYR A 130 -21.24 12.42 -5.56
C TYR A 130 -19.94 12.01 -4.87
N LEU A 131 -20.00 10.96 -4.04
CA LEU A 131 -18.84 10.50 -3.27
C LEU A 131 -17.90 9.59 -4.06
N GLU A 132 -18.21 9.25 -5.30
CA GLU A 132 -17.41 8.32 -6.08
C GLU A 132 -15.95 8.73 -6.12
N THR A 133 -15.66 9.99 -6.41
CA THR A 133 -14.28 10.47 -6.57
C THR A 133 -13.46 10.20 -5.33
N MET A 134 -14.03 10.54 -4.18
CA MET A 134 -13.33 10.38 -2.90
C MET A 134 -13.20 8.90 -2.53
N LEU A 135 -14.29 8.13 -2.64
CA LEU A 135 -14.28 6.72 -2.24
C LEU A 135 -13.43 5.86 -3.17
N LEU A 136 -13.42 6.17 -4.47
CA LEU A 136 -12.67 5.37 -5.41
C LEU A 136 -11.17 5.45 -5.16
N ARG A 137 -10.69 6.52 -4.49
CA ARG A 137 -9.27 6.63 -4.14
C ARG A 137 -8.81 5.53 -3.19
N VAL A 138 -9.72 4.73 -2.65
CA VAL A 138 -9.32 3.52 -1.88
C VAL A 138 -8.46 2.58 -2.74
N TRP A 139 -8.53 2.72 -4.09
CA TRP A 139 -7.68 1.94 -4.98
C TRP A 139 -6.20 2.06 -4.63
N TYR A 140 -5.78 3.23 -4.11
CA TYR A 140 -4.37 3.46 -3.85
C TYR A 140 -3.86 2.61 -2.66
N PRO A 141 -4.41 2.73 -1.45
CA PRO A 141 -3.92 1.86 -0.37
C PRO A 141 -4.18 0.37 -0.65
N VAL A 142 -5.28 0.02 -1.32
CA VAL A 142 -5.50 -1.39 -1.67
C VAL A 142 -4.43 -1.89 -2.62
N THR A 143 -4.05 -1.10 -3.63
CA THR A 143 -3.04 -1.54 -4.60
C THR A 143 -1.66 -1.63 -3.96
N VAL A 144 -1.28 -0.68 -3.08
CA VAL A 144 -0.01 -0.77 -2.36
C VAL A 144 0.01 -2.01 -1.46
N ALA A 145 -1.05 -2.23 -0.67
CA ALA A 145 -1.14 -3.39 0.21
C ALA A 145 -1.06 -4.70 -0.59
N THR A 146 -1.68 -4.71 -1.78
CA THR A 146 -1.69 -5.87 -2.68
C THR A 146 -0.29 -6.17 -3.20
N THR A 147 0.41 -5.14 -3.70
CA THR A 147 1.77 -5.29 -4.20
C THR A 147 2.69 -5.80 -3.09
N SER A 148 2.59 -5.20 -1.92
CA SER A 148 3.38 -5.60 -0.75
C SER A 148 3.06 -7.04 -0.34
N TRP A 149 1.78 -7.45 -0.37
CA TRP A 149 1.36 -8.80 -0.02
C TRP A 149 1.94 -9.83 -0.99
N HIS A 150 1.91 -9.54 -2.30
CA HIS A 150 2.46 -10.47 -3.28
C HIS A 150 3.98 -10.59 -3.15
N ALA A 151 4.67 -9.48 -2.87
CA ALA A 151 6.09 -9.52 -2.56
C ALA A 151 6.35 -10.37 -1.32
N LYS A 152 5.50 -10.25 -0.30
CA LYS A 152 5.61 -11.06 0.92
C LYS A 152 5.49 -12.55 0.62
N GLN A 153 4.55 -12.93 -0.26
CA GLN A 153 4.39 -14.35 -0.60
C GLN A 153 5.62 -14.89 -1.33
N THR A 154 6.22 -14.10 -2.23
CA THR A 154 7.46 -14.50 -2.90
C THR A 154 8.60 -14.68 -1.88
N ILE A 155 8.79 -13.70 -1.00
CA ILE A 155 9.85 -13.77 0.02
C ILE A 155 9.59 -14.96 0.95
N ARG A 156 8.34 -15.18 1.37
CA ARG A 156 7.97 -16.30 2.24
C ARG A 156 8.40 -17.65 1.64
N GLN A 157 8.15 -17.85 0.34
CA GLN A 157 8.52 -19.09 -0.32
C GLN A 157 10.02 -19.39 -0.19
N TYR A 158 10.86 -18.38 -0.40
CA TYR A 158 12.30 -18.54 -0.31
C TYR A 158 12.77 -18.73 1.14
N LEU A 159 12.14 -18.02 2.08
CA LEU A 159 12.46 -18.23 3.50
C LEU A 159 12.05 -19.62 3.96
N GLU A 160 10.88 -20.10 3.59
CA GLU A 160 10.43 -21.46 3.95
C GLU A 160 11.36 -22.52 3.37
N HIS A 161 11.92 -22.26 2.20
CA HIS A 161 12.84 -23.20 1.55
C HIS A 161 14.24 -23.16 2.16
N THR A 162 14.73 -22.00 2.61
CA THR A 162 16.14 -21.81 2.94
C THR A 162 16.44 -21.43 4.39
N SER A 163 15.47 -20.94 5.16
CA SER A 163 15.71 -20.37 6.49
C SER A 163 15.26 -21.33 7.59
N ASP A 164 16.01 -21.36 8.69
CA ASP A 164 15.58 -22.07 9.91
C ASP A 164 14.48 -21.32 10.67
N ASP A 165 14.30 -20.03 10.40
CA ASP A 165 13.29 -19.21 11.09
C ASP A 165 12.52 -18.32 10.10
N PRO A 166 11.74 -18.91 9.19
CA PRO A 166 11.03 -18.11 8.19
C PRO A 166 10.13 -17.04 8.77
N GLU A 167 9.37 -17.36 9.81
CA GLU A 167 8.40 -16.43 10.37
C GLU A 167 9.05 -15.28 11.14
N GLY A 168 10.19 -15.52 11.78
CA GLY A 168 10.94 -14.45 12.44
C GLY A 168 11.63 -13.52 11.46
N GLN A 169 12.05 -14.04 10.31
CA GLN A 169 12.74 -13.25 9.29
C GLN A 169 11.78 -12.41 8.46
N LEU A 170 10.61 -12.94 8.12
CA LEU A 170 9.72 -12.38 7.10
C LEU A 170 9.31 -10.93 7.38
N PRO A 171 8.92 -10.53 8.61
CA PRO A 171 8.41 -9.18 8.83
C PRO A 171 9.38 -8.06 8.48
N PHE A 172 10.67 -8.35 8.43
CA PHE A 172 11.71 -7.32 8.23
C PHE A 172 12.40 -7.43 6.87
N LYS A 173 11.85 -8.22 5.94
CA LYS A 173 12.53 -8.50 4.66
C LYS A 173 12.26 -7.47 3.58
N LEU A 174 11.19 -6.66 3.71
CA LEU A 174 10.91 -5.61 2.73
C LEU A 174 10.64 -4.31 3.47
N HIS A 175 11.50 -3.33 3.25
CA HIS A 175 11.47 -2.02 3.90
C HIS A 175 10.90 -0.99 2.93
N ASP A 176 10.06 -0.09 3.42
CA ASP A 176 9.50 0.99 2.60
C ASP A 176 10.49 2.15 2.52
N PHE A 177 11.03 2.40 1.33
CA PHE A 177 11.93 3.51 1.02
C PHE A 177 11.23 4.58 0.17
N GLY A 178 9.90 4.57 0.10
CA GLY A 178 9.17 5.31 -0.93
C GLY A 178 8.71 6.71 -0.57
N SER A 179 8.92 7.16 0.67
CA SER A 179 8.36 8.43 1.14
C SER A 179 8.68 9.60 0.21
N ARG A 180 9.96 9.72 -0.20
CA ARG A 180 10.39 10.85 -1.06
C ARG A 180 9.96 10.68 -2.51
N GLY A 181 9.50 9.49 -2.90
CA GLY A 181 9.20 9.17 -4.29
C GLY A 181 7.74 9.35 -4.68
N VAL A 182 6.86 9.69 -3.73
CA VAL A 182 5.44 9.94 -4.03
C VAL A 182 5.16 11.43 -4.15
N SER A 183 3.94 11.75 -4.62
CA SER A 183 3.60 13.12 -5.00
C SER A 183 3.17 14.00 -3.83
N SER A 184 2.89 13.43 -2.66
CA SER A 184 2.41 14.24 -1.53
C SER A 184 2.69 13.54 -0.21
N LEU A 185 2.70 14.31 0.87
CA LEU A 185 2.80 13.78 2.22
C LEU A 185 1.65 12.82 2.52
N GLU A 186 0.44 13.17 2.07
CA GLU A 186 -0.74 12.32 2.26
C GLU A 186 -0.55 10.96 1.57
N SER A 187 -0.05 10.95 0.33
CA SER A 187 0.21 9.68 -0.37
C SER A 187 1.25 8.85 0.37
N ALA A 188 2.32 9.49 0.87
CA ALA A 188 3.33 8.77 1.64
C ALA A 188 2.71 8.11 2.87
N ALA A 189 1.87 8.84 3.60
CA ALA A 189 1.24 8.32 4.82
C ALA A 189 0.31 7.15 4.51
N ILE A 190 -0.54 7.30 3.51
CA ILE A 190 -1.54 6.28 3.13
C ILE A 190 -0.83 5.02 2.59
N GLY A 191 0.06 5.21 1.62
CA GLY A 191 0.76 4.08 1.00
C GLY A 191 1.69 3.39 1.98
N GLY A 192 2.40 4.17 2.78
CA GLY A 192 3.29 3.59 3.81
C GLY A 192 2.52 2.76 4.82
N ALA A 193 1.34 3.23 5.25
CA ALA A 193 0.50 2.45 6.17
C ALA A 193 0.01 1.16 5.52
N ALA A 194 -0.31 1.21 4.23
CA ALA A 194 -0.74 0.01 3.50
C ALA A 194 0.37 -1.06 3.45
N HIS A 195 1.63 -0.63 3.27
CA HIS A 195 2.76 -1.56 3.33
C HIS A 195 2.87 -2.24 4.70
N LEU A 196 2.58 -1.50 5.77
CA LEU A 196 2.71 -2.01 7.14
C LEU A 196 1.64 -3.03 7.52
N VAL A 197 0.65 -3.27 6.66
CA VAL A 197 -0.24 -4.43 6.80
C VAL A 197 0.54 -5.74 6.65
N ASN A 198 1.63 -5.71 5.88
CA ASN A 198 2.37 -6.91 5.51
C ASN A 198 3.73 -7.04 6.19
N PHE A 199 4.40 -5.92 6.46
CA PHE A 199 5.78 -5.90 6.95
C PHE A 199 5.90 -4.89 8.08
N LEU A 200 7.04 -4.97 8.81
CA LEU A 200 7.31 -4.06 9.92
C LEU A 200 8.41 -3.03 9.62
N GLY A 201 9.03 -3.06 8.44
CA GLY A 201 10.13 -2.16 8.13
C GLY A 201 9.69 -0.95 7.32
N THR A 202 10.03 0.26 7.78
CA THR A 202 9.69 1.48 7.04
C THR A 202 10.57 2.64 7.45
N ASP A 203 10.93 3.47 6.45
CA ASP A 203 11.50 4.80 6.67
C ASP A 203 10.46 5.90 6.46
N THR A 204 9.21 5.54 6.15
CA THR A 204 8.13 6.51 5.91
C THR A 204 7.46 6.88 7.23
N VAL A 205 8.00 7.90 7.89
CA VAL A 205 7.57 8.30 9.23
C VAL A 205 6.09 8.69 9.25
N SER A 206 5.61 9.35 8.19
CA SER A 206 4.20 9.76 8.13
C SER A 206 3.23 8.57 8.19
N ALA A 207 3.66 7.39 7.75
CA ALA A 207 2.83 6.18 7.86
C ALA A 207 2.60 5.79 9.32
N LEU A 208 3.60 6.00 10.18
CA LEU A 208 3.47 5.70 11.61
C LEU A 208 2.43 6.60 12.27
N LEU A 209 2.43 7.88 11.90
CA LEU A 209 1.44 8.82 12.40
C LEU A 209 0.04 8.49 11.89
N TYR A 210 -0.06 8.09 10.62
CA TYR A 210 -1.33 7.70 10.01
C TYR A 210 -1.92 6.47 10.69
N ALA A 211 -1.10 5.45 10.95
CA ALA A 211 -1.54 4.24 11.65
C ALA A 211 -2.00 4.57 13.07
N ARG A 212 -1.30 5.47 13.75
CA ARG A 212 -1.68 5.91 15.10
C ARG A 212 -3.02 6.64 15.08
N ALA A 213 -3.19 7.58 14.15
CA ALA A 213 -4.38 8.42 14.10
C ALA A 213 -5.64 7.64 13.72
N PHE A 214 -5.54 6.71 12.76
CA PHE A 214 -6.73 6.11 12.16
C PHE A 214 -6.92 4.63 12.51
N TYR A 215 -5.88 3.95 12.98
CA TYR A 215 -5.96 2.52 13.32
C TYR A 215 -5.60 2.25 14.77
N HIS A 216 -5.30 3.29 15.55
CA HIS A 216 -4.94 3.20 16.97
C HIS A 216 -3.74 2.29 17.23
N GLU A 217 -2.84 2.22 16.25
CA GLU A 217 -1.61 1.43 16.38
C GLU A 217 -0.48 2.35 16.87
N ALA A 218 -0.04 2.13 18.08
CA ALA A 218 0.93 3.03 18.72
C ALA A 218 2.26 3.07 17.95
N MET A 219 2.72 1.89 17.45
CA MET A 219 3.95 1.83 16.68
C MET A 219 3.85 0.70 15.66
N ALA A 220 3.52 1.05 14.43
CA ALA A 220 3.23 0.08 13.37
C ALA A 220 4.48 -0.43 12.65
N GLY A 221 5.62 0.26 12.78
CA GLY A 221 6.80 -0.12 12.03
C GLY A 221 8.09 0.32 12.70
N CYS A 222 9.21 -0.22 12.20
CA CYS A 222 10.54 -0.02 12.79
C CYS A 222 11.56 0.33 11.72
N SER A 223 12.66 0.93 12.15
CA SER A 223 13.82 1.18 11.30
C SER A 223 15.09 1.03 12.14
N ILE A 224 16.23 1.21 11.49
CA ILE A 224 17.55 1.10 12.13
C ILE A 224 18.41 2.28 11.67
N PRO A 225 19.49 2.60 12.40
CA PRO A 225 20.44 3.59 11.91
C PRO A 225 21.02 3.16 10.57
N ALA A 226 20.99 4.06 9.60
CA ALA A 226 21.45 3.79 8.24
C ALA A 226 22.16 5.00 7.66
N ALA A 227 23.27 4.77 6.96
CA ALA A 227 24.00 5.82 6.27
C ALA A 227 23.35 6.15 4.93
N GLU A 228 23.53 7.38 4.46
CA GLU A 228 23.31 7.74 3.05
C GLU A 228 24.63 8.17 2.43
N HIS A 229 24.65 8.37 1.12
CA HIS A 229 25.91 8.70 0.43
C HIS A 229 26.58 9.96 1.02
N SER A 230 25.79 11.00 1.34
CA SER A 230 26.38 12.23 1.86
C SER A 230 27.09 12.04 3.20
N THR A 231 26.60 11.12 4.04
CA THR A 231 27.22 10.90 5.35
C THR A 231 28.50 10.06 5.24
N ILE A 232 28.75 9.48 4.08
CA ILE A 232 29.99 8.77 3.78
C ILE A 232 30.93 9.67 2.96
N THR A 233 30.43 10.21 1.85
CA THR A 233 31.30 10.97 0.93
C THR A 233 31.80 12.29 1.51
N SER A 234 31.10 12.85 2.50
CA SER A 234 31.59 14.07 3.17
C SER A 234 32.91 13.88 3.91
N TRP A 235 33.27 12.62 4.18
CA TRP A 235 34.59 12.33 4.79
C TRP A 235 35.71 12.39 3.75
N GLY A 236 35.39 12.36 2.46
CA GLY A 236 36.37 12.29 1.37
C GLY A 236 36.76 10.86 1.05
N ARG A 237 37.16 10.65 -0.21
CA ARG A 237 37.44 9.28 -0.70
C ARG A 237 38.50 8.56 0.13
N ASP A 238 39.55 9.27 0.51
CA ASP A 238 40.65 8.67 1.24
C ASP A 238 40.28 8.29 2.67
N ASN A 239 39.17 8.81 3.18
CA ASN A 239 38.71 8.56 4.54
C ASN A 239 37.41 7.75 4.57
N GLU A 240 37.08 7.04 3.49
CA GLU A 240 35.87 6.22 3.47
C GLU A 240 35.84 5.22 4.64
N VAL A 241 36.98 4.60 4.93
CA VAL A 241 37.08 3.64 6.02
C VAL A 241 36.80 4.29 7.38
N GLU A 242 37.17 5.57 7.54
CA GLU A 242 36.89 6.27 8.80
C GLU A 242 35.39 6.61 8.93
N ALA A 243 34.73 6.88 7.80
CA ALA A 243 33.28 7.05 7.82
C ALA A 243 32.60 5.78 8.32
N TYR A 244 33.03 4.63 7.85
CA TYR A 244 32.49 3.35 8.30
C TYR A 244 32.82 3.09 9.77
N ARG A 245 34.05 3.40 10.18
CA ARG A 245 34.48 3.24 11.59
C ARG A 245 33.59 4.09 12.49
N ASN A 246 33.25 5.30 12.06
CA ASN A 246 32.35 6.18 12.81
C ASN A 246 30.95 5.57 12.97
N MET A 247 30.42 4.94 11.90
CA MET A 247 29.13 4.25 12.00
C MET A 247 29.18 3.14 13.05
N LEU A 248 30.27 2.35 13.06
CA LEU A 248 30.44 1.30 14.05
C LEU A 248 30.50 1.90 15.46
N ALA A 249 31.31 2.94 15.62
CA ALA A 249 31.50 3.57 16.94
C ALA A 249 30.19 4.13 17.52
N ARG A 250 29.35 4.69 16.66
CA ARG A 250 28.12 5.33 17.10
C ARG A 250 26.98 4.35 17.34
N PHE A 251 26.88 3.27 16.53
CA PHE A 251 25.65 2.50 16.48
C PHE A 251 25.84 0.99 16.69
N ALA A 252 27.05 0.46 16.58
CA ALA A 252 27.25 -1.00 16.65
C ALA A 252 27.43 -1.46 18.08
N THR A 253 26.32 -1.77 18.74
CA THR A 253 26.30 -2.38 20.06
C THR A 253 25.83 -3.83 19.94
N PRO A 254 26.11 -4.69 20.95
CA PRO A 254 25.70 -6.08 20.85
C PRO A 254 24.23 -6.26 20.52
N GLY A 255 23.94 -7.04 19.47
CA GLY A 255 22.60 -7.30 19.00
C GLY A 255 22.00 -6.21 18.09
N ALA A 256 22.69 -5.10 17.90
CA ALA A 256 22.19 -4.03 17.02
C ALA A 256 22.33 -4.36 15.54
N LEU A 257 21.53 -3.70 14.73
CA LEU A 257 21.65 -3.71 13.26
C LEU A 257 22.05 -2.31 12.82
N VAL A 258 23.06 -2.22 11.95
CA VAL A 258 23.54 -0.93 11.42
C VAL A 258 23.70 -1.08 9.91
N ALA A 259 23.00 -0.25 9.14
CA ALA A 259 23.06 -0.31 7.68
C ALA A 259 24.02 0.77 7.16
N VAL A 260 24.94 0.36 6.28
CA VAL A 260 25.93 1.29 5.76
C VAL A 260 26.01 1.16 4.24
N VAL A 261 25.66 2.25 3.54
CA VAL A 261 25.83 2.32 2.09
C VAL A 261 27.34 2.25 1.80
N SER A 262 27.73 1.35 0.93
CA SER A 262 29.15 1.00 0.76
C SER A 262 29.63 1.06 -0.69
N ASP A 263 28.82 1.65 -1.59
CA ASP A 263 29.16 1.76 -3.00
C ASP A 263 29.54 3.18 -3.41
N SER A 264 29.87 4.06 -2.46
CA SER A 264 30.19 5.45 -2.78
C SER A 264 31.31 5.54 -3.82
N TYR A 265 32.27 4.65 -3.76
CA TYR A 265 33.40 4.66 -4.69
C TYR A 265 33.58 3.31 -5.40
N ASP A 266 33.54 2.20 -4.67
CA ASP A 266 33.67 0.84 -5.23
C ASP A 266 33.20 -0.15 -4.16
N ILE A 267 32.02 -0.73 -4.36
CA ILE A 267 31.43 -1.65 -3.36
C ILE A 267 32.33 -2.87 -3.10
N PHE A 268 32.97 -3.40 -4.15
CA PHE A 268 33.78 -4.62 -3.97
C PHE A 268 35.05 -4.32 -3.24
N HIS A 269 35.68 -3.16 -3.51
CA HIS A 269 36.80 -2.67 -2.73
C HIS A 269 36.40 -2.42 -1.26
N ALA A 270 35.26 -1.78 -1.05
CA ALA A 270 34.77 -1.51 0.30
C ALA A 270 34.60 -2.82 1.09
N ILE A 271 34.00 -3.84 0.48
CA ILE A 271 33.79 -5.13 1.17
C ILE A 271 35.14 -5.82 1.44
N THR A 272 36.01 -5.92 0.45
CA THR A 272 37.24 -6.72 0.61
C THR A 272 38.25 -6.00 1.49
N ARG A 273 38.42 -4.68 1.34
CA ARG A 273 39.48 -3.95 2.03
C ARG A 273 39.00 -3.26 3.31
N HIS A 274 37.91 -2.53 3.23
CA HIS A 274 37.46 -1.77 4.41
C HIS A 274 36.77 -2.69 5.41
N TRP A 275 35.65 -3.31 5.01
CA TRP A 275 34.90 -4.18 5.92
C TRP A 275 35.61 -5.49 6.23
N GLY A 276 36.15 -6.13 5.19
CA GLY A 276 36.68 -7.48 5.30
C GLY A 276 38.10 -7.54 5.79
N THR A 277 38.82 -6.43 5.83
CA THR A 277 40.22 -6.40 6.31
C THR A 277 40.38 -5.39 7.45
N THR A 278 40.30 -4.09 7.15
CA THR A 278 40.59 -3.04 8.12
C THR A 278 39.67 -3.07 9.32
N LEU A 279 38.34 -3.18 9.07
CA LEU A 279 37.35 -3.10 10.13
C LEU A 279 36.81 -4.44 10.59
N ARG A 280 37.33 -5.54 10.02
CA ARG A 280 36.79 -6.86 10.27
C ARG A 280 36.71 -7.19 11.76
N GLN A 281 37.78 -7.01 12.49
CA GLN A 281 37.80 -7.35 13.91
C GLN A 281 36.88 -6.46 14.71
N GLN A 282 36.80 -5.17 14.33
CA GLN A 282 35.89 -4.24 15.03
C GLN A 282 34.42 -4.65 14.81
N VAL A 283 34.05 -5.09 13.61
CA VAL A 283 32.71 -5.63 13.34
C VAL A 283 32.45 -6.84 14.25
N ILE A 284 33.35 -7.80 14.27
CA ILE A 284 33.17 -9.01 15.06
C ILE A 284 33.06 -8.67 16.56
N ASP A 285 33.94 -7.85 17.06
CA ASP A 285 33.98 -7.49 18.49
C ASP A 285 32.76 -6.70 18.93
N SER A 286 32.11 -5.97 18.01
CA SER A 286 30.95 -5.14 18.36
C SER A 286 29.73 -5.97 18.77
N GLY A 287 29.64 -7.21 18.30
CA GLY A 287 28.44 -8.04 18.52
C GLY A 287 27.23 -7.59 17.76
N ALA A 288 27.38 -6.60 16.88
CA ALA A 288 26.30 -6.12 16.02
C ALA A 288 26.29 -6.88 14.70
N THR A 289 25.22 -6.71 13.92
CA THR A 289 25.16 -7.14 12.53
C THR A 289 25.28 -5.91 11.64
N VAL A 290 26.28 -5.88 10.78
CA VAL A 290 26.44 -4.79 9.83
C VAL A 290 25.74 -5.16 8.53
N VAL A 291 24.83 -4.30 8.07
CA VAL A 291 24.04 -4.52 6.87
C VAL A 291 24.67 -3.67 5.77
N ILE A 292 25.33 -4.34 4.83
CA ILE A 292 26.03 -3.68 3.72
C ILE A 292 25.00 -3.34 2.64
N ARG A 293 25.03 -2.07 2.18
CA ARG A 293 24.07 -1.62 1.16
C ARG A 293 24.78 -1.26 -0.14
N PRO A 294 24.68 -2.10 -1.17
CA PRO A 294 24.96 -1.67 -2.54
C PRO A 294 23.75 -0.86 -3.04
N ASP A 295 23.98 0.16 -3.84
CA ASP A 295 22.94 1.08 -4.28
C ASP A 295 23.06 1.39 -5.77
N SER A 296 23.77 0.55 -6.53
CA SER A 296 24.04 0.76 -7.97
C SER A 296 24.38 -0.55 -8.63
N GLY A 297 24.31 -0.56 -9.95
CA GLY A 297 24.63 -1.73 -10.77
C GLY A 297 23.45 -2.67 -10.95
N ASP A 298 23.69 -3.82 -11.58
CA ASP A 298 22.65 -4.83 -11.77
C ASP A 298 22.35 -5.53 -10.44
N PRO A 299 21.13 -5.39 -9.90
CA PRO A 299 20.89 -5.87 -8.53
C PRO A 299 21.10 -7.38 -8.35
N VAL A 300 20.79 -8.21 -9.35
CA VAL A 300 20.97 -9.66 -9.21
C VAL A 300 22.45 -10.00 -9.11
N ALA A 301 23.26 -9.47 -10.01
CA ALA A 301 24.70 -9.75 -10.04
C ALA A 301 25.40 -9.16 -8.83
N VAL A 302 25.07 -7.91 -8.48
CA VAL A 302 25.76 -7.20 -7.40
C VAL A 302 25.48 -7.85 -6.05
N VAL A 303 24.22 -8.22 -5.75
CA VAL A 303 23.89 -8.84 -4.47
C VAL A 303 24.64 -10.16 -4.31
N LEU A 304 24.65 -11.00 -5.33
CA LEU A 304 25.32 -12.28 -5.24
C LEU A 304 26.83 -12.09 -5.02
N GLN A 305 27.46 -11.18 -5.78
CA GLN A 305 28.89 -10.94 -5.63
C GLN A 305 29.23 -10.38 -4.24
N CYS A 306 28.36 -9.49 -3.72
CA CYS A 306 28.54 -8.97 -2.36
C CYS A 306 28.50 -10.10 -1.33
N LEU A 307 27.51 -11.01 -1.44
CA LEU A 307 27.44 -12.14 -0.50
C LEU A 307 28.69 -13.01 -0.58
N GLN A 308 29.20 -13.29 -1.79
CA GLN A 308 30.37 -14.12 -1.96
C GLN A 308 31.62 -13.49 -1.32
N LEU A 309 31.82 -12.19 -1.53
CA LEU A 309 32.94 -11.47 -0.95
C LEU A 309 32.81 -11.35 0.58
N LEU A 310 31.60 -11.12 1.08
CA LEU A 310 31.37 -11.08 2.53
C LEU A 310 31.58 -12.45 3.15
N ASP A 311 31.24 -13.53 2.44
CA ASP A 311 31.48 -14.89 2.89
C ASP A 311 32.96 -15.17 3.01
N GLU A 312 33.76 -14.77 2.00
CA GLU A 312 35.22 -14.90 2.07
C GLU A 312 35.79 -14.16 3.28
N ALA A 313 35.25 -12.99 3.60
CA ALA A 313 35.76 -12.13 4.67
C ALA A 313 35.33 -12.59 6.06
N PHE A 314 34.04 -12.94 6.24
CA PHE A 314 33.47 -13.20 7.57
C PHE A 314 33.07 -14.64 7.80
N GLY A 315 32.99 -15.45 6.74
CA GLY A 315 32.54 -16.83 6.85
C GLY A 315 31.05 -16.96 7.07
N HIS A 316 30.63 -18.20 7.23
CA HIS A 316 29.22 -18.53 7.39
C HIS A 316 29.03 -19.73 8.30
N VAL A 317 27.80 -19.93 8.74
CA VAL A 317 27.36 -21.23 9.27
C VAL A 317 26.37 -21.83 8.26
N VAL A 318 26.33 -23.15 8.21
CA VAL A 318 25.33 -23.87 7.40
C VAL A 318 24.17 -24.19 8.31
N ASN A 319 22.99 -23.74 7.92
CA ASN A 319 21.80 -23.91 8.76
C ASN A 319 21.19 -25.31 8.61
N GLY A 320 20.08 -25.55 9.32
CA GLY A 320 19.43 -26.86 9.34
C GLY A 320 18.86 -27.30 8.00
N LYS A 321 18.72 -26.41 7.05
CA LYS A 321 18.22 -26.70 5.70
C LYS A 321 19.34 -26.81 4.66
N GLY A 322 20.62 -26.67 5.11
CA GLY A 322 21.77 -26.83 4.24
C GLY A 322 22.20 -25.54 3.53
N TYR A 323 21.72 -24.39 3.94
CA TYR A 323 22.05 -23.12 3.31
C TYR A 323 22.96 -22.28 4.19
N LYS A 324 23.81 -21.47 3.53
CA LYS A 324 24.78 -20.62 4.21
C LYS A 324 24.11 -19.38 4.80
N VAL A 325 24.40 -19.07 6.06
CA VAL A 325 24.00 -17.83 6.72
C VAL A 325 25.29 -17.13 7.14
N LEU A 326 25.54 -15.93 6.62
CA LEU A 326 26.80 -15.21 6.88
C LEU A 326 26.92 -14.84 8.35
N ASN A 327 28.14 -14.88 8.86
CA ASN A 327 28.48 -14.40 10.20
C ASN A 327 28.57 -12.88 10.17
N HIS A 328 27.98 -12.20 11.16
CA HIS A 328 28.17 -10.77 11.46
C HIS A 328 27.66 -9.76 10.43
N VAL A 329 27.37 -10.17 9.21
CA VAL A 329 27.01 -9.24 8.13
C VAL A 329 25.79 -9.73 7.37
N ARG A 330 25.10 -8.79 6.76
CA ARG A 330 23.93 -9.01 5.86
C ARG A 330 24.02 -8.01 4.72
N VAL A 331 23.14 -8.16 3.74
CA VAL A 331 23.00 -7.22 2.62
C VAL A 331 21.57 -6.69 2.56
N ILE A 332 21.42 -5.40 2.31
CA ILE A 332 20.13 -4.83 1.94
C ILE A 332 20.23 -4.22 0.55
N GLN A 333 19.35 -4.63 -0.35
CA GLN A 333 19.30 -4.10 -1.71
C GLN A 333 18.15 -3.09 -1.80
N GLY A 334 18.48 -1.82 -2.09
CA GLY A 334 17.49 -0.76 -2.19
C GLY A 334 17.32 -0.18 -3.58
N ASP A 335 18.28 -0.42 -4.48
CA ASP A 335 18.22 0.10 -5.85
C ASP A 335 17.68 -0.95 -6.79
N GLY A 336 16.79 -0.56 -7.70
CA GLY A 336 16.24 -1.45 -8.72
C GLY A 336 15.31 -2.53 -8.18
N VAL A 337 14.76 -2.33 -6.97
CA VAL A 337 13.90 -3.34 -6.34
C VAL A 337 12.45 -3.13 -6.77
N ASN A 338 11.86 -4.20 -7.26
CA ASN A 338 10.45 -4.29 -7.60
C ASN A 338 10.02 -5.75 -7.38
N PRO A 339 8.72 -6.08 -7.47
CA PRO A 339 8.31 -7.46 -7.19
C PRO A 339 8.99 -8.52 -8.04
N THR A 340 9.34 -8.20 -9.29
CA THR A 340 10.04 -9.14 -10.17
C THR A 340 11.49 -9.34 -9.74
N SER A 341 12.22 -8.24 -9.49
CA SER A 341 13.64 -8.35 -9.15
C SER A 341 13.85 -9.00 -7.79
N ILE A 342 12.92 -8.87 -6.84
CA ILE A 342 13.00 -9.59 -5.57
C ILE A 342 13.10 -11.09 -5.82
N GLY A 343 12.22 -11.64 -6.65
CA GLY A 343 12.26 -13.07 -6.98
C GLY A 343 13.54 -13.47 -7.69
N GLN A 344 14.03 -12.64 -8.61
CA GLN A 344 15.26 -12.92 -9.35
C GLN A 344 16.48 -12.95 -8.43
N ILE A 345 16.55 -11.98 -7.51
CA ILE A 345 17.67 -11.92 -6.55
C ILE A 345 17.63 -13.15 -5.64
N LEU A 346 16.45 -13.48 -5.09
CA LEU A 346 16.34 -14.63 -4.18
C LEU A 346 16.64 -15.94 -4.89
N ALA A 347 16.20 -16.10 -6.15
CA ALA A 347 16.53 -17.30 -6.94
C ALA A 347 18.04 -17.43 -7.14
N SER A 348 18.69 -16.33 -7.46
CA SER A 348 20.15 -16.32 -7.71
C SER A 348 20.94 -16.74 -6.47
N ILE A 349 20.62 -16.13 -5.32
CA ILE A 349 21.39 -16.44 -4.10
C ILE A 349 21.09 -17.85 -3.60
N THR A 350 19.87 -18.33 -3.77
CA THR A 350 19.47 -19.69 -3.40
C THR A 350 20.26 -20.72 -4.22
N THR A 351 20.35 -20.50 -5.52
CA THR A 351 21.12 -21.37 -6.41
C THR A 351 22.60 -21.45 -5.98
N ALA A 352 23.14 -20.35 -5.45
CA ALA A 352 24.51 -20.29 -4.96
C ALA A 352 24.67 -20.85 -3.54
N GLY A 353 23.59 -21.30 -2.90
CA GLY A 353 23.62 -21.93 -1.60
C GLY A 353 23.43 -21.00 -0.41
N TYR A 354 23.00 -19.77 -0.63
CA TYR A 354 22.78 -18.80 0.45
C TYR A 354 21.32 -18.76 0.88
N ALA A 355 21.10 -18.75 2.20
CA ALA A 355 19.77 -18.60 2.76
C ALA A 355 19.22 -17.19 2.51
N ALA A 356 17.91 -17.09 2.37
CA ALA A 356 17.24 -15.80 2.22
C ALA A 356 17.43 -14.89 3.44
N ASP A 357 17.82 -15.45 4.58
CA ASP A 357 18.19 -14.69 5.79
C ASP A 357 19.19 -13.57 5.49
N ASN A 358 20.08 -13.80 4.51
CA ASN A 358 21.23 -12.92 4.23
C ASN A 358 20.85 -11.61 3.57
N VAL A 359 19.65 -11.51 2.98
CA VAL A 359 19.26 -10.34 2.18
C VAL A 359 17.94 -9.78 2.66
N ALA A 360 17.89 -8.47 2.78
CA ALA A 360 16.66 -7.71 2.92
C ALA A 360 16.54 -6.75 1.73
N PHE A 361 15.35 -6.21 1.52
CA PHE A 361 15.08 -5.33 0.40
C PHE A 361 14.51 -4.00 0.89
N GLY A 362 14.82 -2.93 0.15
CA GLY A 362 14.13 -1.66 0.27
C GLY A 362 13.48 -1.35 -1.06
N MET A 363 12.21 -0.97 -1.05
CA MET A 363 11.48 -0.66 -2.28
C MET A 363 10.86 0.72 -2.15
N GLY A 364 11.14 1.59 -3.11
CA GLY A 364 10.66 2.97 -3.09
C GLY A 364 9.52 3.21 -4.06
N GLY A 365 9.86 3.77 -5.24
CA GLY A 365 8.84 4.12 -6.23
C GLY A 365 8.01 2.94 -6.70
N ALA A 366 8.60 1.76 -6.82
CA ALA A 366 7.86 0.56 -7.24
C ALA A 366 6.79 0.15 -6.23
N LEU A 367 6.97 0.53 -4.95
CA LEU A 367 5.99 0.22 -3.91
C LEU A 367 4.89 1.27 -3.84
N LEU A 368 5.26 2.56 -3.82
CA LEU A 368 4.32 3.62 -3.46
C LEU A 368 3.85 4.48 -4.65
N GLN A 369 4.55 4.46 -5.80
CA GLN A 369 4.25 5.42 -6.87
C GLN A 369 4.01 4.81 -8.24
N ARG A 370 4.69 3.71 -8.60
CA ARG A 370 4.55 3.12 -9.94
C ARG A 370 3.29 2.24 -10.02
N LEU A 371 2.17 2.88 -9.76
CA LEU A 371 0.86 2.25 -9.78
C LEU A 371 -0.18 3.35 -10.01
N ASP A 372 -1.32 2.94 -10.52
CA ASP A 372 -2.43 3.85 -10.73
C ASP A 372 -3.74 3.05 -10.57
N ARG A 373 -4.87 3.74 -10.77
CA ARG A 373 -6.18 3.10 -10.63
C ARG A 373 -6.32 1.87 -11.55
N ASP A 374 -5.66 1.88 -12.69
CA ASP A 374 -5.78 0.81 -13.68
C ASP A 374 -4.79 -0.34 -13.44
N THR A 375 -3.83 -0.20 -12.53
CA THR A 375 -2.96 -1.32 -12.13
C THR A 375 -3.79 -2.54 -11.73
N GLN A 376 -4.87 -2.34 -10.99
CA GLN A 376 -5.84 -3.38 -10.62
C GLN A 376 -7.25 -3.07 -11.14
N LYS A 377 -7.37 -2.14 -12.09
CA LYS A 377 -8.60 -1.79 -12.80
C LYS A 377 -9.76 -1.57 -11.84
N PHE A 378 -9.56 -0.68 -10.87
CA PHE A 378 -10.58 -0.36 -9.89
C PHE A 378 -11.71 0.44 -10.51
N ALA A 379 -12.93 0.14 -10.09
CA ALA A 379 -14.12 0.86 -10.53
C ALA A 379 -15.12 0.97 -9.38
N LEU A 380 -15.81 2.10 -9.31
CA LEU A 380 -16.99 2.27 -8.48
C LEU A 380 -18.17 2.45 -9.45
N LYS A 381 -19.17 1.59 -9.35
CA LYS A 381 -20.26 1.55 -10.33
C LYS A 381 -21.60 1.47 -9.65
N CYS A 382 -22.57 2.20 -10.21
CA CYS A 382 -23.98 2.03 -9.86
C CYS A 382 -24.45 0.69 -10.43
N SER A 383 -25.05 -0.15 -9.61
CA SER A 383 -25.61 -1.42 -10.06
C SER A 383 -27.13 -1.45 -9.96
N ALA A 384 -27.73 -0.55 -9.20
CA ALA A 384 -29.19 -0.51 -9.09
C ALA A 384 -29.66 0.89 -8.72
N ALA A 385 -30.85 1.24 -9.18
CA ALA A 385 -31.54 2.49 -8.78
C ALA A 385 -33.01 2.14 -8.52
N ARG A 386 -33.60 2.86 -7.57
CA ARG A 386 -35.04 2.72 -7.32
C ARG A 386 -35.75 3.92 -7.86
N VAL A 387 -36.67 3.67 -8.80
CA VAL A 387 -37.42 4.70 -9.49
C VAL A 387 -38.91 4.39 -9.31
N ASP A 388 -39.70 5.33 -8.77
CA ASP A 388 -41.12 5.14 -8.46
C ASP A 388 -41.38 3.87 -7.65
N GLY A 389 -40.47 3.63 -6.65
CA GLY A 389 -40.56 2.50 -5.73
C GLY A 389 -40.10 1.17 -6.28
N LYS A 390 -39.65 1.11 -7.52
CA LYS A 390 -39.20 -0.14 -8.16
C LYS A 390 -37.70 -0.14 -8.39
N TRP A 391 -37.01 -1.19 -7.97
CA TRP A 391 -35.60 -1.36 -8.25
C TRP A 391 -35.39 -1.78 -9.70
N ILE A 392 -34.48 -1.11 -10.37
CA ILE A 392 -34.04 -1.44 -11.73
C ILE A 392 -32.54 -1.67 -11.71
N ASP A 393 -32.10 -2.65 -12.50
CA ASP A 393 -30.68 -2.92 -12.67
C ASP A 393 -30.03 -1.84 -13.52
N VAL A 394 -28.84 -1.40 -13.13
CA VAL A 394 -28.05 -0.38 -13.84
C VAL A 394 -26.72 -1.00 -14.22
N TYR A 395 -26.49 -1.01 -15.56
CA TYR A 395 -25.23 -1.57 -16.05
C TYR A 395 -24.95 -1.05 -17.46
N UNK A 396 -23.82 -1.11 -17.82
CA UNK A 396 -23.47 -0.57 -19.06
C UNK A 396 -23.15 -1.73 -19.89
N UNK A 397 -23.40 -1.71 -20.66
CA UNK A 397 -23.20 -2.62 -21.54
C UNK A 397 -22.20 -2.15 -22.43
N UNK A 398 -21.59 -1.75 -21.91
CA UNK A 398 -20.61 -1.21 -22.61
C UNK A 398 -20.20 -1.95 -23.74
N UNK A 399 -19.72 -2.58 -23.54
CA UNK A 399 -19.24 -3.24 -24.57
C UNK A 399 -20.05 -4.36 -24.61
N PRO A 400 -20.14 -4.90 -25.77
CA PRO A 400 -20.85 -6.16 -25.82
C PRO A 400 -19.98 -7.33 -25.39
N THR A 401 -19.45 -7.30 -24.22
CA THR A 401 -18.69 -8.41 -23.63
C THR A 401 -19.49 -9.03 -22.49
N ALA A 402 -19.41 -10.34 -22.35
CA ALA A 402 -20.16 -11.09 -21.33
C ALA A 402 -19.83 -10.65 -19.89
N ALA A 403 -18.66 -10.06 -19.68
CA ALA A 403 -18.19 -9.69 -18.35
C ALA A 403 -19.00 -8.54 -17.70
N SER A 404 -19.59 -7.67 -18.51
CA SER A 404 -20.31 -6.52 -17.97
C SER A 404 -21.71 -6.87 -17.45
N ARG A 405 -22.24 -8.03 -17.82
CA ARG A 405 -23.57 -8.48 -17.39
C ARG A 405 -23.55 -9.28 -16.09
N ALA A 406 -22.41 -9.88 -15.75
CA ALA A 406 -22.33 -10.79 -14.61
C ALA A 406 -22.33 -10.05 -13.26
N ASN A 407 -21.91 -8.79 -13.26
CA ASN A 407 -21.67 -8.07 -11.99
C ASN A 407 -22.93 -7.46 -11.37
N ALA A 408 -23.99 -7.24 -12.16
CA ALA A 408 -25.24 -6.70 -11.61
C ALA A 408 -25.92 -7.70 -10.66
N ALA A 409 -25.84 -8.99 -10.95
CA ALA A 409 -26.47 -10.04 -10.12
C ALA A 409 -25.65 -10.34 -8.85
N ALA A 410 -24.32 -10.17 -8.90
CA ALA A 410 -23.47 -10.46 -7.75
C ALA A 410 -23.67 -9.47 -6.58
N CYS A 411 -24.01 -8.24 -6.92
CA CYS A 411 -24.15 -7.17 -5.91
C CYS A 411 -25.44 -7.30 -5.08
N ALA A 412 -26.49 -7.85 -5.66
CA ALA A 412 -27.74 -8.09 -4.92
C ALA A 412 -27.57 -9.16 -3.84
N CYS A 413 -26.71 -10.16 -4.08
CA CYS A 413 -26.43 -11.22 -3.11
C CYS A 413 -25.59 -10.74 -1.93
N CYS A 414 -24.66 -9.79 -2.15
CA CYS A 414 -23.83 -9.26 -1.06
C CYS A 414 -24.63 -8.42 -0.07
N ALA A 415 -25.68 -7.77 -0.53
CA ALA A 415 -26.54 -6.96 0.35
C ALA A 415 -27.35 -7.84 1.31
N ILE A 416 -27.59 -9.10 0.92
CA ILE A 416 -28.42 -10.05 1.72
C ILE A 416 -27.55 -10.85 2.67
N ALA A 417 -26.27 -11.08 2.34
CA ALA A 417 -25.39 -11.97 3.12
C ALA A 417 -24.83 -11.36 4.40
N SER A 418 -25.07 -10.06 4.64
CA SER A 418 -24.49 -9.37 5.80
C SER A 418 -25.18 -9.69 7.12
N THR A 419 -26.23 -10.54 7.10
CA THR A 419 -26.97 -10.88 8.31
C THR A 419 -26.75 -12.32 8.80
N ALA A 420 -25.87 -13.10 8.15
CA ALA A 420 -25.62 -14.47 8.57
C ALA A 420 -24.13 -14.81 8.59
N SER A 421 -23.71 -15.41 9.66
CA SER A 421 -22.33 -15.84 9.92
C SER A 421 -21.79 -16.83 8.89
N SER A 422 -20.56 -16.58 8.46
CA SER A 422 -19.63 -17.53 7.81
C SER A 422 -20.23 -18.57 6.86
N GLY A 423 -20.71 -18.13 5.71
CA GLY A 423 -21.07 -19.05 4.63
C GLY A 423 -20.58 -18.51 3.30
N ARG A 424 -20.00 -19.38 2.48
CA ARG A 424 -19.58 -19.03 1.13
C ARG A 424 -20.79 -18.56 0.33
N CYS A 425 -20.70 -17.37 -0.23
CA CYS A 425 -21.74 -16.88 -1.12
C CYS A 425 -21.67 -17.68 -2.43
N ARG A 426 -22.64 -18.57 -2.66
CA ARG A 426 -22.77 -19.23 -3.95
C ARG A 426 -23.83 -18.47 -4.75
N CYS A 427 -23.37 -17.80 -5.78
CA CYS A 427 -24.29 -17.20 -6.75
C CYS A 427 -24.94 -18.34 -7.54
N ARG A 428 -26.26 -18.43 -7.53
CA ARG A 428 -26.99 -19.36 -8.40
C ARG A 428 -26.98 -18.77 -9.82
N PRO A 429 -26.68 -19.57 -10.84
CA PRO A 429 -26.87 -19.10 -12.21
C PRO A 429 -28.36 -18.89 -12.48
N THR A 430 -28.69 -17.77 -13.09
CA THR A 430 -30.05 -17.53 -13.58
C THR A 430 -30.37 -18.53 -14.69
N PRO A 431 -31.58 -19.10 -14.72
CA PRO A 431 -31.94 -19.99 -15.82
C PRO A 431 -31.98 -19.21 -17.14
N ASN A 432 -31.41 -19.81 -18.15
CA ASN A 432 -31.46 -19.27 -19.51
C ASN A 432 -32.92 -19.11 -19.96
N ARG A 433 -33.23 -17.93 -20.44
CA ARG A 433 -34.37 -17.71 -21.35
C ARG A 433 -33.85 -17.28 -22.69
#